data_5540efb78f1a98ddfe291445b28880f8
#
_entry.id   5540efb78f1a98ddfe291445b28880f8
#
_cell.length_a   1.000
_cell.length_b   1.000
_cell.length_c   1.000
_cell.angle_alpha   90.00
_cell.angle_beta   90.00
_cell.angle_gamma   90.00
#
_symmetry.space_group_name_H-M   'P 1'
#
loop_
_entity.id
_entity.type
_entity.pdbx_description
1 polymer ?
#
loop_
_entity_poly.entity_id
_entity_poly.type
_entity_poly.pdbx_seq_one_letter_code
_entity_poly.pdbx_strand_id
1 'polypeptide(L)'
;SSHYPNAPFFYEMCDKYGFMVIDEADIEAHGPFMIYRKEDTDYNRFKRWNEKIADDPVWEEAIVDRVKLMVERDKNRFCIVMWSMGNESAYGCNFEKALEWTKNYDPDRITQYESARYRNYDETYDYSNLDVYSRMYPALSEIQEYLDKDGSKPFLLVEYCHSMGNGPGDFEDYFQMIQDNDKMCGGFVWEWCDHAIAHGTAENG
;
A
#
# COMPACT_ATOMS: atom_id res chain seq x y z
N SER A 1 3.54 0.18 9.23
CA SER A 1 3.71 -1.28 9.17
C SER A 1 3.39 -1.75 7.74
N SER A 2 3.99 -2.85 7.30
CA SER A 2 3.76 -3.34 5.94
C SER A 2 3.26 -4.78 5.98
N HIS A 3 2.32 -5.05 5.06
CA HIS A 3 1.66 -6.30 4.74
C HIS A 3 0.73 -6.87 5.82
N TYR A 4 0.79 -6.40 7.06
CA TYR A 4 -0.10 -6.79 8.17
C TYR A 4 0.06 -5.89 9.39
N PRO A 5 -0.94 -5.80 10.26
CA PRO A 5 -0.83 -5.07 11.51
C PRO A 5 0.20 -5.70 12.47
N ASN A 6 1.04 -4.87 13.06
CA ASN A 6 2.07 -5.30 14.00
C ASN A 6 1.48 -5.77 15.36
N ALA A 7 2.35 -6.33 16.21
CA ALA A 7 1.99 -6.65 17.58
C ALA A 7 1.62 -5.39 18.38
N PRO A 8 0.67 -5.43 19.32
CA PRO A 8 0.21 -4.25 20.05
C PRO A 8 1.30 -3.43 20.73
N PHE A 9 2.36 -4.06 21.24
CA PHE A 9 3.47 -3.36 21.89
C PHE A 9 4.24 -2.44 20.92
N PHE A 10 4.25 -2.74 19.61
CA PHE A 10 4.88 -1.89 18.62
C PHE A 10 4.21 -0.51 18.58
N TYR A 11 2.87 -0.49 18.54
CA TYR A 11 2.11 0.76 18.57
C TYR A 11 2.24 1.50 19.90
N GLU A 12 2.34 0.77 21.01
CA GLU A 12 2.61 1.37 22.34
C GLU A 12 3.97 2.09 22.35
N MET A 13 4.96 1.49 21.71
CA MET A 13 6.27 2.14 21.57
C MET A 13 6.21 3.35 20.63
N CYS A 14 5.49 3.23 19.51
CA CYS A 14 5.29 4.35 18.59
C CYS A 14 4.57 5.52 19.28
N ASP A 15 3.49 5.26 20.01
CA ASP A 15 2.79 6.26 20.83
C ASP A 15 3.74 6.92 21.83
N LYS A 16 4.53 6.12 22.54
CA LYS A 16 5.46 6.59 23.57
C LYS A 16 6.58 7.47 23.01
N TYR A 17 7.12 7.11 21.85
CA TYR A 17 8.28 7.80 21.27
C TYR A 17 7.93 8.82 20.18
N GLY A 18 6.64 8.97 19.85
CA GLY A 18 6.16 9.96 18.90
C GLY A 18 6.38 9.58 17.43
N PHE A 19 6.41 8.29 17.10
CA PHE A 19 6.45 7.83 15.72
C PHE A 19 5.05 7.83 15.11
N MET A 20 4.91 8.32 13.89
CA MET A 20 3.68 8.20 13.11
C MET A 20 3.70 6.89 12.33
N VAL A 21 2.55 6.23 12.25
CA VAL A 21 2.40 4.92 11.63
C VAL A 21 1.28 4.94 10.59
N ILE A 22 1.54 4.35 9.43
CA ILE A 22 0.49 3.86 8.53
C ILE A 22 0.28 2.40 8.90
N ASP A 23 -0.92 2.06 9.37
CA ASP A 23 -1.27 0.69 9.66
C ASP A 23 -1.89 0.01 8.45
N GLU A 24 -1.49 -1.22 8.17
CA GLU A 24 -1.86 -1.93 6.95
C GLU A 24 -2.61 -3.22 7.24
N ALA A 25 -3.70 -3.43 6.53
CA ALA A 25 -4.50 -4.64 6.62
C ALA A 25 -3.74 -5.86 6.07
N ASP A 26 -3.95 -7.01 6.70
CA ASP A 26 -3.36 -8.29 6.29
C ASP A 26 -4.01 -8.79 4.99
N ILE A 27 -3.71 -8.11 3.89
CA ILE A 27 -4.18 -8.44 2.54
C ILE A 27 -3.01 -8.37 1.58
N GLU A 28 -2.61 -9.53 1.07
CA GLU A 28 -1.58 -9.70 0.05
C GLU A 28 -2.05 -10.75 -0.96
N ALA A 29 -2.33 -10.34 -2.20
CA ALA A 29 -2.84 -11.23 -3.25
C ALA A 29 -2.09 -11.05 -4.58
N HIS A 30 -0.77 -10.95 -4.53
CA HIS A 30 0.09 -10.80 -5.72
C HIS A 30 0.18 -12.09 -6.56
N GLY A 31 -0.14 -13.25 -5.98
CA GLY A 31 -0.07 -14.54 -6.67
C GLY A 31 -0.79 -14.59 -8.01
N PRO A 32 -2.04 -14.12 -8.15
CA PRO A 32 -2.75 -14.09 -9.44
C PRO A 32 -2.02 -13.28 -10.52
N PHE A 33 -1.39 -12.14 -10.18
CA PHE A 33 -0.59 -11.38 -11.13
C PHE A 33 0.56 -12.23 -11.71
N MET A 34 1.23 -13.01 -10.87
CA MET A 34 2.34 -13.87 -11.28
C MET A 34 1.88 -14.99 -12.23
N ILE A 35 0.68 -15.55 -12.00
CA ILE A 35 0.09 -16.59 -12.86
C ILE A 35 -0.17 -16.03 -14.27
N TYR A 36 -0.66 -14.78 -14.35
CA TYR A 36 -1.03 -14.15 -15.62
C TYR A 36 0.11 -13.32 -16.24
N ARG A 37 1.31 -13.35 -15.68
CA ARG A 37 2.47 -12.61 -16.18
C ARG A 37 2.85 -12.91 -17.62
N LYS A 38 2.43 -14.06 -18.16
CA LYS A 38 2.70 -14.47 -19.55
C LYS A 38 1.70 -13.90 -20.57
N GLU A 39 0.67 -13.20 -20.12
CA GLU A 39 -0.25 -12.52 -21.01
C GLU A 39 0.47 -11.38 -21.76
N ASP A 40 0.01 -11.11 -22.97
CA ASP A 40 0.75 -10.25 -23.92
C ASP A 40 0.79 -8.77 -23.52
N THR A 41 -0.17 -8.29 -22.72
CA THR A 41 -0.32 -6.89 -22.36
C THR A 41 -0.59 -6.69 -20.88
N ASP A 42 -0.19 -5.51 -20.34
CA ASP A 42 -0.54 -5.11 -18.99
C ASP A 42 -2.05 -5.03 -18.76
N TYR A 43 -2.79 -4.61 -19.80
CA TYR A 43 -4.24 -4.60 -19.79
C TYR A 43 -4.84 -5.97 -19.43
N ASN A 44 -4.44 -7.01 -20.16
CA ASN A 44 -4.94 -8.38 -19.91
C ASN A 44 -4.50 -8.91 -18.54
N ARG A 45 -3.26 -8.62 -18.13
CA ARG A 45 -2.72 -9.04 -16.84
C ARG A 45 -3.48 -8.39 -15.68
N PHE A 46 -3.70 -7.08 -15.72
CA PHE A 46 -4.40 -6.36 -14.68
C PHE A 46 -5.88 -6.73 -14.61
N LYS A 47 -6.54 -6.89 -15.76
CA LYS A 47 -7.92 -7.35 -15.82
C LYS A 47 -8.09 -8.72 -15.13
N ARG A 48 -7.26 -9.70 -15.49
CA ARG A 48 -7.34 -11.06 -14.93
C ARG A 48 -6.93 -11.12 -13.46
N TRP A 49 -5.97 -10.31 -13.06
CA TRP A 49 -5.59 -10.18 -11.66
C TRP A 49 -6.75 -9.64 -10.83
N ASN A 50 -7.34 -8.56 -11.31
CA ASN A 50 -8.47 -7.88 -10.71
C ASN A 50 -9.68 -8.80 -10.53
N GLU A 51 -10.10 -9.49 -11.60
CA GLU A 51 -11.26 -10.39 -11.63
C GLU A 51 -11.17 -11.57 -10.65
N LYS A 52 -10.00 -11.90 -10.11
CA LYS A 52 -9.81 -13.09 -9.28
C LYS A 52 -10.14 -12.90 -7.81
N ILE A 53 -9.86 -11.73 -7.28
CA ILE A 53 -10.01 -11.44 -5.84
C ILE A 53 -10.63 -10.06 -5.64
N ALA A 54 -10.02 -9.01 -6.20
CA ALA A 54 -10.41 -7.64 -5.93
C ALA A 54 -11.83 -7.30 -6.39
N ASP A 55 -12.25 -7.87 -7.52
CA ASP A 55 -13.56 -7.62 -8.16
C ASP A 55 -14.52 -8.85 -8.10
N ASP A 56 -14.12 -9.93 -7.46
CA ASP A 56 -14.99 -11.08 -7.25
C ASP A 56 -15.72 -10.95 -5.91
N PRO A 57 -17.04 -10.70 -5.90
CA PRO A 57 -17.80 -10.47 -4.67
C PRO A 57 -17.74 -11.61 -3.64
N VAL A 58 -17.31 -12.80 -4.03
CA VAL A 58 -17.13 -13.93 -3.10
C VAL A 58 -16.07 -13.61 -2.03
N TRP A 59 -15.16 -12.68 -2.31
CA TRP A 59 -14.09 -12.26 -1.40
C TRP A 59 -14.42 -11.00 -0.57
N GLU A 60 -15.59 -10.38 -0.80
CA GLU A 60 -15.97 -9.13 -0.13
C GLU A 60 -15.88 -9.25 1.39
N GLU A 61 -16.54 -10.27 1.95
CA GLU A 61 -16.56 -10.49 3.41
C GLU A 61 -15.14 -10.64 3.97
N ALA A 62 -14.28 -11.42 3.31
CA ALA A 62 -12.92 -11.67 3.77
C ALA A 62 -12.04 -10.41 3.71
N ILE A 63 -12.16 -9.60 2.67
CA ILE A 63 -11.40 -8.35 2.51
C ILE A 63 -11.87 -7.30 3.52
N VAL A 64 -13.17 -7.11 3.62
CA VAL A 64 -13.75 -6.14 4.55
C VAL A 64 -13.47 -6.53 6.00
N ASP A 65 -13.55 -7.80 6.35
CA ASP A 65 -13.27 -8.30 7.72
C ASP A 65 -11.82 -8.01 8.14
N ARG A 66 -10.83 -8.26 7.28
CA ARG A 66 -9.42 -7.96 7.57
C ARG A 66 -9.18 -6.48 7.87
N VAL A 67 -9.77 -5.60 7.06
CA VAL A 67 -9.70 -4.15 7.29
C VAL A 67 -10.40 -3.77 8.59
N LYS A 68 -11.59 -4.33 8.87
CA LYS A 68 -12.32 -4.10 10.12
C LYS A 68 -11.51 -4.49 11.34
N LEU A 69 -10.94 -5.69 11.33
CA LEU A 69 -10.16 -6.21 12.46
C LEU A 69 -8.97 -5.31 12.78
N MET A 70 -8.27 -4.80 11.76
CA MET A 70 -7.19 -3.83 11.94
C MET A 70 -7.71 -2.53 12.57
N VAL A 71 -8.69 -1.89 11.93
CA VAL A 71 -9.20 -0.58 12.37
C VAL A 71 -9.81 -0.65 13.75
N GLU A 72 -10.63 -1.66 14.04
CA GLU A 72 -11.27 -1.83 15.34
C GLU A 72 -10.28 -2.09 16.47
N ARG A 73 -9.22 -2.87 16.20
CA ARG A 73 -8.16 -3.14 17.17
C ARG A 73 -7.36 -1.90 17.52
N ASP A 74 -7.00 -1.12 16.51
CA ASP A 74 -5.95 -0.11 16.63
C ASP A 74 -6.44 1.36 16.57
N LYS A 75 -7.75 1.60 16.39
CA LYS A 75 -8.35 2.94 16.31
C LYS A 75 -8.01 3.89 17.46
N ASN A 76 -7.68 3.36 18.63
CA ASN A 76 -7.34 4.16 19.81
C ASN A 76 -5.83 4.43 19.95
N ARG A 77 -5.00 4.06 18.94
CA ARG A 77 -3.58 4.35 18.90
C ARG A 77 -3.33 5.72 18.29
N PHE A 78 -2.72 6.61 19.04
CA PHE A 78 -2.44 7.98 18.60
C PHE A 78 -1.41 8.04 17.48
N CYS A 79 -0.48 7.08 17.45
CA CYS A 79 0.54 7.00 16.42
C CYS A 79 -0.01 6.72 15.03
N ILE A 80 -1.19 6.09 14.92
CA ILE A 80 -1.76 5.73 13.62
C ILE A 80 -2.42 6.95 13.01
N VAL A 81 -1.86 7.41 11.89
CA VAL A 81 -2.33 8.59 11.16
C VAL A 81 -3.04 8.24 9.86
N MET A 82 -2.87 7.01 9.37
CA MET A 82 -3.41 6.57 8.09
C MET A 82 -3.69 5.07 8.11
N TRP A 83 -4.76 4.66 7.42
CA TRP A 83 -5.12 3.27 7.17
C TRP A 83 -4.74 2.87 5.74
N SER A 84 -4.03 1.76 5.61
CA SER A 84 -3.71 1.13 4.33
C SER A 84 -4.58 -0.12 4.13
N MET A 85 -5.20 -0.24 2.96
CA MET A 85 -6.13 -1.33 2.68
C MET A 85 -5.44 -2.66 2.37
N GLY A 86 -4.13 -2.67 2.24
CA GLY A 86 -3.34 -3.86 1.94
C GLY A 86 -2.25 -3.60 0.92
N ASN A 87 -1.64 -4.68 0.42
CA ASN A 87 -0.53 -4.63 -0.51
C ASN A 87 -0.81 -5.51 -1.74
N GLU A 88 -0.33 -5.09 -2.91
CA GLU A 88 -0.24 -5.84 -4.17
C GLU A 88 -1.43 -6.78 -4.48
N SER A 89 -2.66 -6.28 -4.36
CA SER A 89 -3.87 -7.11 -4.46
C SER A 89 -4.89 -6.61 -5.50
N ALA A 90 -4.48 -5.75 -6.44
CA ALA A 90 -5.32 -5.09 -7.43
C ALA A 90 -6.45 -4.25 -6.80
N TYR A 91 -7.36 -3.69 -7.58
CA TYR A 91 -8.44 -2.82 -7.08
C TYR A 91 -9.77 -3.20 -7.72
N GLY A 92 -10.80 -3.31 -6.91
CA GLY A 92 -12.14 -3.68 -7.35
C GLY A 92 -13.19 -3.40 -6.29
N CYS A 93 -14.40 -3.87 -6.55
CA CYS A 93 -15.59 -3.62 -5.72
C CYS A 93 -15.38 -3.98 -4.23
N ASN A 94 -14.56 -4.98 -3.94
CA ASN A 94 -14.30 -5.40 -2.55
C ASN A 94 -13.49 -4.35 -1.78
N PHE A 95 -12.52 -3.70 -2.44
CA PHE A 95 -11.75 -2.61 -1.83
C PHE A 95 -12.55 -1.31 -1.74
N GLU A 96 -13.46 -1.05 -2.69
CA GLU A 96 -14.41 0.06 -2.56
C GLU A 96 -15.26 -0.11 -1.30
N LYS A 97 -15.76 -1.32 -1.02
CA LYS A 97 -16.52 -1.64 0.19
C LYS A 97 -15.70 -1.49 1.48
N ALA A 98 -14.46 -1.96 1.46
CA ALA A 98 -13.56 -1.81 2.59
C ALA A 98 -13.27 -0.33 2.90
N LEU A 99 -12.99 0.48 1.88
CA LEU A 99 -12.79 1.91 1.99
C LEU A 99 -14.04 2.65 2.48
N GLU A 100 -15.21 2.33 1.91
CA GLU A 100 -16.51 2.88 2.32
C GLU A 100 -16.75 2.60 3.81
N TRP A 101 -16.54 1.36 4.24
CA TRP A 101 -16.69 0.98 5.64
C TRP A 101 -15.70 1.75 6.53
N THR A 102 -14.44 1.84 6.13
CA THR A 102 -13.41 2.54 6.91
C THR A 102 -13.74 4.00 7.10
N LYS A 103 -14.13 4.70 6.03
CA LYS A 103 -14.50 6.12 6.10
C LYS A 103 -15.78 6.38 6.89
N ASN A 104 -16.72 5.45 6.89
CA ASN A 104 -17.92 5.55 7.73
C ASN A 104 -17.62 5.32 9.21
N TYR A 105 -16.64 4.46 9.52
CA TYR A 105 -16.28 4.10 10.87
C TYR A 105 -15.27 5.07 11.52
N ASP A 106 -14.26 5.48 10.77
CA ASP A 106 -13.20 6.42 11.18
C ASP A 106 -12.99 7.49 10.08
N PRO A 107 -13.85 8.50 10.02
CA PRO A 107 -13.82 9.51 8.96
C PRO A 107 -12.63 10.47 9.06
N ASP A 108 -11.99 10.57 10.22
CA ASP A 108 -10.95 11.55 10.48
C ASP A 108 -9.57 11.11 9.98
N ARG A 109 -9.30 9.78 9.95
CA ARG A 109 -8.01 9.29 9.47
C ARG A 109 -7.98 9.15 7.96
N ILE A 110 -6.80 9.40 7.44
CA ILE A 110 -6.46 9.30 6.02
C ILE A 110 -6.48 7.82 5.59
N THR A 111 -6.94 7.56 4.39
CA THR A 111 -6.93 6.23 3.78
C THR A 111 -6.09 6.21 2.52
N GLN A 112 -5.37 5.11 2.31
CA GLN A 112 -4.57 4.86 1.13
C GLN A 112 -4.67 3.40 0.67
N TYR A 113 -4.41 3.16 -0.60
CA TYR A 113 -4.19 1.86 -1.18
C TYR A 113 -3.42 1.97 -2.49
N GLU A 114 -2.17 1.50 -2.52
CA GLU A 114 -1.27 1.67 -3.67
C GLU A 114 -1.74 0.89 -4.91
N SER A 115 -2.36 -0.28 -4.69
CA SER A 115 -2.84 -1.14 -5.78
C SER A 115 -4.09 -0.60 -6.48
N ALA A 116 -4.63 0.54 -6.07
CA ALA A 116 -5.76 1.19 -6.74
C ALA A 116 -5.49 1.54 -8.23
N ARG A 117 -4.22 1.57 -8.64
CA ARG A 117 -3.82 1.71 -10.05
C ARG A 117 -3.99 0.43 -10.89
N TYR A 118 -4.00 -0.75 -10.26
CA TYR A 118 -4.08 -2.05 -10.93
C TYR A 118 -5.53 -2.52 -10.94
N ARG A 119 -6.23 -2.21 -12.02
CA ARG A 119 -7.66 -2.43 -12.15
C ARG A 119 -8.04 -2.98 -13.52
N ASN A 120 -9.27 -3.42 -13.64
CA ASN A 120 -9.87 -3.70 -14.94
C ASN A 120 -10.20 -2.37 -15.63
N TYR A 121 -9.54 -2.07 -16.75
CA TYR A 121 -9.75 -0.80 -17.47
C TYR A 121 -11.09 -0.74 -18.23
N ASP A 122 -11.83 -1.85 -18.31
CA ASP A 122 -13.19 -1.88 -18.89
C ASP A 122 -14.25 -1.45 -17.89
N GLU A 123 -13.91 -1.34 -16.60
CA GLU A 123 -14.81 -1.00 -15.51
C GLU A 123 -14.54 0.40 -14.95
N THR A 124 -15.53 0.91 -14.24
CA THR A 124 -15.41 2.19 -13.54
C THR A 124 -15.45 1.97 -12.04
N TYR A 125 -14.48 2.54 -11.34
CA TYR A 125 -14.34 2.39 -9.90
C TYR A 125 -14.41 3.74 -9.17
N ASP A 126 -14.85 3.70 -7.92
CA ASP A 126 -14.86 4.85 -7.04
C ASP A 126 -13.55 4.98 -6.25
N TYR A 127 -12.87 6.10 -6.42
CA TYR A 127 -11.64 6.47 -5.70
C TYR A 127 -11.86 7.59 -4.68
N SER A 128 -13.11 7.99 -4.43
CA SER A 128 -13.43 9.14 -3.56
C SER A 128 -12.98 8.92 -2.12
N ASN A 129 -12.96 7.67 -1.66
CA ASN A 129 -12.54 7.28 -0.33
C ASN A 129 -11.04 7.06 -0.18
N LEU A 130 -10.23 7.31 -1.20
CA LEU A 130 -8.78 7.37 -1.10
C LEU A 130 -8.36 8.83 -0.95
N ASP A 131 -7.65 9.17 0.12
CA ASP A 131 -7.24 10.55 0.40
C ASP A 131 -5.92 10.91 -0.27
N VAL A 132 -5.07 9.94 -0.53
CA VAL A 132 -3.76 10.12 -1.17
C VAL A 132 -3.62 9.25 -2.41
N TYR A 133 -2.77 9.67 -3.34
CA TYR A 133 -2.33 8.86 -4.47
C TYR A 133 -1.00 8.19 -4.11
N SER A 134 -1.02 6.89 -3.94
CA SER A 134 0.15 6.15 -3.49
C SER A 134 0.72 5.24 -4.58
N ARG A 135 2.04 5.08 -4.58
CA ARG A 135 2.79 4.29 -5.55
C ARG A 135 3.97 3.56 -4.90
N MET A 136 4.31 2.40 -5.48
CA MET A 136 5.55 1.70 -5.24
C MET A 136 6.50 1.88 -6.43
N TYR A 137 7.75 2.14 -6.13
CA TYR A 137 8.87 2.21 -7.09
C TYR A 137 8.60 2.98 -8.40
N PRO A 138 7.90 4.12 -8.39
CA PRO A 138 7.76 4.91 -9.61
C PRO A 138 9.11 5.54 -9.97
N ALA A 139 9.40 5.66 -11.26
CA ALA A 139 10.52 6.50 -11.69
C ALA A 139 10.24 7.98 -11.35
N LEU A 140 11.28 8.77 -11.12
CA LEU A 140 11.14 10.21 -10.84
C LEU A 140 10.33 10.95 -11.93
N SER A 141 10.49 10.54 -13.18
CA SER A 141 9.71 11.10 -14.31
C SER A 141 8.21 10.79 -14.20
N GLU A 142 7.82 9.63 -13.68
CA GLU A 142 6.42 9.27 -13.48
C GLU A 142 5.78 10.09 -12.33
N ILE A 143 6.56 10.37 -11.28
CA ILE A 143 6.14 11.26 -10.20
C ILE A 143 5.92 12.67 -10.77
N GLN A 144 6.90 13.19 -11.51
CA GLN A 144 6.78 14.53 -12.12
C GLN A 144 5.59 14.62 -13.06
N GLU A 145 5.33 13.57 -13.85
CA GLU A 145 4.17 13.52 -14.75
C GLU A 145 2.84 13.62 -13.98
N TYR A 146 2.73 12.94 -12.83
CA TYR A 146 1.55 13.04 -11.98
C TYR A 146 1.40 14.46 -11.40
N LEU A 147 2.48 15.02 -10.86
CA LEU A 147 2.46 16.36 -10.27
C LEU A 147 2.06 17.44 -11.27
N ASP A 148 2.48 17.29 -12.53
CA ASP A 148 2.22 18.25 -13.61
C ASP A 148 0.79 18.14 -14.17
N LYS A 149 0.27 16.92 -14.30
CA LYS A 149 -1.00 16.67 -15.00
C LYS A 149 -2.21 16.59 -14.07
N ASP A 150 -2.08 15.91 -12.98
CA ASP A 150 -3.18 15.68 -12.03
C ASP A 150 -2.89 16.38 -10.70
N GLY A 151 -2.06 15.78 -9.88
CA GLY A 151 -1.71 16.33 -8.57
C GLY A 151 -2.92 16.69 -7.69
N SER A 152 -4.09 16.06 -7.95
CA SER A 152 -5.34 16.35 -7.24
C SER A 152 -5.32 15.83 -5.81
N LYS A 153 -4.53 14.78 -5.56
CA LYS A 153 -4.29 14.20 -4.24
C LYS A 153 -2.81 14.26 -3.89
N PRO A 154 -2.46 14.36 -2.60
CA PRO A 154 -1.06 14.26 -2.18
C PRO A 154 -0.45 12.93 -2.66
N PHE A 155 0.81 12.98 -3.08
CA PHE A 155 1.53 11.80 -3.55
C PHE A 155 2.31 11.14 -2.41
N LEU A 156 2.15 9.83 -2.24
CA LEU A 156 2.85 9.03 -1.23
C LEU A 156 3.65 7.91 -1.89
N LEU A 157 4.94 7.81 -1.58
CA LEU A 157 5.76 6.67 -1.92
C LEU A 157 5.63 5.60 -0.81
N VAL A 158 4.81 4.58 -1.01
CA VAL A 158 4.63 3.54 0.00
C VAL A 158 5.79 2.57 0.05
N GLU A 159 6.50 2.41 -1.07
CA GLU A 159 7.79 1.71 -1.16
C GLU A 159 8.67 2.38 -2.21
N TYR A 160 9.92 2.66 -1.86
CA TYR A 160 10.92 3.17 -2.81
C TYR A 160 12.34 2.81 -2.37
N CYS A 161 13.32 2.98 -3.23
CA CYS A 161 14.73 2.73 -2.95
C CYS A 161 14.96 1.35 -2.34
N HIS A 162 14.45 0.29 -3.00
CA HIS A 162 14.56 -1.08 -2.55
C HIS A 162 15.99 -1.44 -2.11
N SER A 163 16.17 -1.82 -0.85
CA SER A 163 17.47 -1.99 -0.21
C SER A 163 17.66 -3.35 0.47
N MET A 164 17.08 -4.39 -0.07
CA MET A 164 17.36 -5.77 0.33
C MET A 164 18.64 -6.25 -0.38
N GLY A 165 19.69 -6.52 0.39
CA GLY A 165 20.99 -6.85 -0.14
C GLY A 165 21.79 -5.61 -0.52
N ASN A 166 21.69 -5.13 -1.75
CA ASN A 166 22.30 -3.88 -2.21
C ASN A 166 21.29 -2.75 -2.17
N GLY A 167 21.74 -1.58 -1.85
CA GLY A 167 20.89 -0.39 -1.90
C GLY A 167 21.23 0.59 -0.77
N PRO A 168 20.42 1.62 -0.56
CA PRO A 168 19.45 2.18 -1.49
C PRO A 168 20.14 3.05 -2.57
N GLY A 169 19.81 2.81 -3.83
CA GLY A 169 20.18 3.71 -4.92
C GLY A 169 19.18 4.87 -5.04
N ASP A 170 19.62 5.99 -5.59
CA ASP A 170 18.81 7.15 -5.94
C ASP A 170 18.03 7.80 -4.76
N PHE A 171 18.37 7.44 -3.52
CA PHE A 171 17.66 7.93 -2.32
C PHE A 171 17.64 9.45 -2.24
N GLU A 172 18.78 10.11 -2.51
CA GLU A 172 18.89 11.57 -2.47
C GLU A 172 17.99 12.24 -3.53
N ASP A 173 17.90 11.67 -4.72
CA ASP A 173 17.08 12.22 -5.81
C ASP A 173 15.59 12.19 -5.46
N TYR A 174 15.10 11.07 -4.88
CA TYR A 174 13.73 10.98 -4.38
C TYR A 174 13.49 11.92 -3.21
N PHE A 175 14.44 11.98 -2.27
CA PHE A 175 14.29 12.82 -1.08
C PHE A 175 14.25 14.31 -1.46
N GLN A 176 15.08 14.74 -2.42
CA GLN A 176 15.06 16.10 -2.94
C GLN A 176 13.71 16.41 -3.62
N MET A 177 13.18 15.47 -4.43
CA MET A 177 11.87 15.63 -5.06
C MET A 177 10.75 15.78 -4.02
N ILE A 178 10.80 15.01 -2.93
CA ILE A 178 9.84 15.14 -1.81
C ILE A 178 9.95 16.52 -1.17
N GLN A 179 11.15 17.02 -0.94
CA GLN A 179 11.35 18.33 -0.30
C GLN A 179 10.93 19.50 -1.19
N ASP A 180 11.09 19.38 -2.50
CA ASP A 180 10.83 20.47 -3.45
C ASP A 180 9.35 20.57 -3.88
N ASN A 181 8.51 19.61 -3.49
CA ASN A 181 7.11 19.54 -3.95
C ASN A 181 6.12 19.42 -2.79
N ASP A 182 5.37 20.46 -2.53
CA ASP A 182 4.34 20.52 -1.47
C ASP A 182 3.23 19.46 -1.63
N LYS A 183 3.09 18.87 -2.82
CA LYS A 183 2.13 17.80 -3.10
C LYS A 183 2.66 16.41 -2.74
N MET A 184 3.93 16.28 -2.41
CA MET A 184 4.52 15.03 -1.93
C MET A 184 4.40 14.96 -0.41
N CYS A 185 3.75 13.91 0.11
CA CYS A 185 3.60 13.76 1.56
C CYS A 185 4.68 12.86 2.19
N GLY A 186 5.63 12.39 1.41
CA GLY A 186 6.75 11.59 1.90
C GLY A 186 6.87 10.22 1.28
N GLY A 187 7.65 9.34 1.91
CA GLY A 187 7.85 7.99 1.43
C GLY A 187 8.50 7.06 2.45
N PHE A 188 8.38 5.77 2.18
CA PHE A 188 8.93 4.70 3.00
C PHE A 188 9.90 3.87 2.18
N VAL A 189 11.15 3.81 2.66
CA VAL A 189 12.17 2.96 2.03
C VAL A 189 11.82 1.50 2.27
N TRP A 190 11.87 0.68 1.27
CA TRP A 190 11.80 -0.76 1.39
C TRP A 190 13.22 -1.35 1.47
N GLU A 191 13.73 -1.81 2.61
CA GLU A 191 13.05 -1.74 3.89
C GLU A 191 14.04 -1.46 5.04
N TRP A 192 13.53 -1.39 6.26
CA TRP A 192 14.32 -1.06 7.44
C TRP A 192 15.46 -2.03 7.72
N CYS A 193 15.19 -3.34 7.58
CA CYS A 193 16.18 -4.39 7.77
C CYS A 193 15.73 -5.69 7.09
N ASP A 194 16.70 -6.49 6.64
CA ASP A 194 16.40 -7.82 6.13
C ASP A 194 15.74 -8.70 7.20
N HIS A 195 14.70 -9.43 6.84
CA HIS A 195 13.97 -10.32 7.75
C HIS A 195 14.69 -11.67 7.96
N ALA A 196 15.96 -11.75 7.64
CA ALA A 196 16.78 -12.94 7.79
C ALA A 196 17.66 -12.84 9.04
N ILE A 197 17.71 -13.92 9.80
CA ILE A 197 18.62 -14.07 10.94
C ILE A 197 19.74 -15.03 10.55
N ALA A 198 21.00 -14.59 10.69
CA ALA A 198 22.13 -15.46 10.47
C ALA A 198 22.17 -16.58 11.53
N HIS A 199 21.90 -17.80 11.11
CA HIS A 199 21.87 -19.00 11.97
C HIS A 199 22.88 -20.07 11.56
N GLY A 200 23.91 -19.69 10.83
CA GLY A 200 24.89 -20.59 10.23
C GLY A 200 24.52 -21.03 8.82
N THR A 201 25.19 -22.06 8.33
CA THR A 201 24.92 -22.60 7.00
C THR A 201 24.15 -23.91 7.10
N ALA A 202 23.15 -24.08 6.23
CA ALA A 202 22.47 -25.36 6.09
C ALA A 202 23.42 -26.38 5.45
N GLU A 203 23.53 -27.59 6.01
CA GLU A 203 24.40 -28.66 5.46
C GLU A 203 23.94 -29.12 4.08
N ASN A 204 22.69 -28.89 3.71
CA ASN A 204 22.08 -29.36 2.45
C ASN A 204 21.37 -28.25 1.65
N GLY A 205 21.81 -27.06 1.76
CA GLY A 205 21.26 -25.90 0.98
C GLY A 205 20.12 -25.19 1.65
#